data_139e8fdc9b3788c9d531c8614c1ff82f
#
_entry.id   139e8fdc9b3788c9d531c8614c1ff82f
#
_cell.length_a   1.000
_cell.length_b   1.000
_cell.length_c   1.000
_cell.angle_alpha   90.00
_cell.angle_beta   90.00
_cell.angle_gamma   90.00
#
_symmetry.space_group_name_H-M   'P 1'
#
loop_
_entity.id
_entity.type
_entity.pdbx_description
1 polymer ?
#
loop_
_entity_poly.entity_id
_entity_poly.type
_entity_poly.pdbx_seq_one_letter_code
_entity_poly.pdbx_strand_id
1 'polypeptide(L)'
;HVEISGVVYAARDAAHKRFIEMLDAGMELPFDIKDQVIYYVGPCPARPGQVIGSAGPTTSGRMDAYAPRLIELGLTGMIGKGLRSGEVVETMKKYGAVYFGAVGGTGALLSKCIISEEIAAFPELGPEALRRLEVKNFPAVVVIDSEGRDLYAEGRRKYRK
;
A
#
# COMPACT_ATOMS: atom_id res chain seq x y z
N HIS A 1 0.32 15.95 6.47
CA HIS A 1 1.01 14.89 7.21
C HIS A 1 0.03 14.18 8.11
N VAL A 2 0.15 12.86 8.18
CA VAL A 2 -0.69 11.99 9.03
C VAL A 2 0.19 10.94 9.72
N GLU A 3 -0.31 10.39 10.82
CA GLU A 3 0.25 9.23 11.50
C GLU A 3 -0.80 8.10 11.43
N ILE A 4 -0.42 6.97 10.85
CA ILE A 4 -1.31 5.82 10.68
C ILE A 4 -1.05 4.84 11.81
N SER A 5 -2.11 4.41 12.50
CA SER A 5 -2.05 3.37 13.54
C SER A 5 -3.18 2.38 13.33
N GLY A 6 -2.91 1.10 13.62
CA GLY A 6 -3.84 0.01 13.44
C GLY A 6 -3.34 -1.03 12.45
N VAL A 7 -4.25 -1.80 11.85
CA VAL A 7 -3.91 -2.85 10.91
C VAL A 7 -3.75 -2.30 9.49
N VAL A 8 -2.66 -2.70 8.82
CA VAL A 8 -2.47 -2.53 7.38
C VAL A 8 -1.97 -3.85 6.78
N TYR A 9 -2.26 -4.08 5.51
CA TYR A 9 -1.76 -5.26 4.81
C TYR A 9 -0.55 -4.89 3.95
N ALA A 10 0.51 -5.69 4.01
CA ALA A 10 1.65 -5.55 3.11
C ALA A 10 1.45 -6.44 1.90
N ALA A 11 1.46 -5.86 0.71
CA ALA A 11 1.37 -6.57 -0.55
C ALA A 11 2.01 -5.74 -1.67
N ARG A 12 2.68 -6.41 -2.61
CA ARG A 12 3.19 -5.78 -3.82
C ARG A 12 2.92 -6.65 -5.05
N ASP A 13 3.70 -6.54 -6.09
CA ASP A 13 3.43 -7.06 -7.43
C ASP A 13 2.88 -8.49 -7.46
N ALA A 14 3.60 -9.45 -6.85
CA ALA A 14 3.23 -10.86 -6.92
C ALA A 14 1.91 -11.16 -6.20
N ALA A 15 1.71 -10.58 -5.00
CA ALA A 15 0.45 -10.73 -4.28
C ALA A 15 -0.73 -10.08 -5.02
N HIS A 16 -0.54 -8.87 -5.59
CA HIS A 16 -1.58 -8.20 -6.38
C HIS A 16 -1.98 -9.02 -7.61
N LYS A 17 -1.00 -9.60 -8.30
CA LYS A 17 -1.27 -10.52 -9.43
C LYS A 17 -2.12 -11.70 -8.98
N ARG A 18 -1.77 -12.33 -7.84
CA ARG A 18 -2.56 -13.43 -7.25
C ARG A 18 -3.99 -13.02 -6.90
N PHE A 19 -4.18 -11.81 -6.36
CA PHE A 19 -5.53 -11.31 -6.07
C PHE A 19 -6.38 -11.27 -7.33
N ILE A 20 -5.85 -10.76 -8.44
CA ILE A 20 -6.60 -10.70 -9.70
C ILE A 20 -6.85 -12.09 -10.27
N GLU A 21 -5.87 -12.98 -10.26
CA GLU A 21 -6.03 -14.38 -10.69
C GLU A 21 -7.15 -15.09 -9.89
N MET A 22 -7.22 -14.88 -8.58
CA MET A 22 -8.28 -15.43 -7.72
C MET A 22 -9.65 -14.86 -8.09
N LEU A 23 -9.74 -13.54 -8.23
CA LEU A 23 -10.99 -12.86 -8.62
C LEU A 23 -11.48 -13.29 -10.00
N ASP A 24 -10.58 -13.48 -10.96
CA ASP A 24 -10.90 -13.96 -12.30
C ASP A 24 -11.40 -15.41 -12.30
N ALA A 25 -10.92 -16.22 -11.35
CA ALA A 25 -11.39 -17.58 -11.11
C ALA A 25 -12.67 -17.65 -10.25
N GLY A 26 -13.26 -16.51 -9.87
CA GLY A 26 -14.45 -16.46 -9.02
C GLY A 26 -14.19 -16.85 -7.56
N MET A 27 -12.94 -16.83 -7.12
CA MET A 27 -12.54 -17.10 -5.74
C MET A 27 -12.55 -15.82 -4.90
N GLU A 28 -12.78 -15.98 -3.60
CA GLU A 28 -12.65 -14.89 -2.63
C GLU A 28 -11.18 -14.59 -2.36
N LEU A 29 -10.89 -13.33 -2.01
CA LEU A 29 -9.57 -12.92 -1.54
C LEU A 29 -9.25 -13.57 -0.18
N PRO A 30 -7.96 -13.79 0.15
CA PRO A 30 -7.57 -14.43 1.40
C PRO A 30 -7.72 -13.53 2.64
N PHE A 31 -8.32 -12.36 2.48
CA PHE A 31 -8.64 -11.41 3.54
C PHE A 31 -9.83 -10.55 3.11
N ASP A 32 -10.57 -10.01 4.09
CA ASP A 32 -11.59 -9.01 3.78
C ASP A 32 -10.91 -7.69 3.40
N ILE A 33 -11.05 -7.31 2.14
CA ILE A 33 -10.42 -6.09 1.59
C ILE A 33 -11.18 -4.82 1.94
N LYS A 34 -12.44 -4.96 2.35
CA LYS A 34 -13.29 -3.80 2.63
C LYS A 34 -12.73 -2.98 3.79
N ASP A 35 -12.65 -1.68 3.58
CA ASP A 35 -12.14 -0.69 4.54
C ASP A 35 -10.67 -0.90 4.95
N GLN A 36 -9.91 -1.67 4.16
CA GLN A 36 -8.50 -1.93 4.45
C GLN A 36 -7.56 -0.92 3.79
N VAL A 37 -6.33 -0.92 4.31
CA VAL A 37 -5.19 -0.17 3.77
C VAL A 37 -4.12 -1.16 3.35
N ILE A 38 -3.60 -1.04 2.12
CA ILE A 38 -2.47 -1.83 1.66
C ILE A 38 -1.21 -0.98 1.61
N TYR A 39 -0.16 -1.44 2.30
CA TYR A 39 1.19 -0.91 2.21
C TYR A 39 1.97 -1.67 1.13
N TYR A 40 2.38 -0.95 0.11
CA TYR A 40 3.16 -1.48 -1.01
C TYR A 40 4.62 -1.66 -0.57
N VAL A 41 4.91 -2.80 0.01
CA VAL A 41 6.21 -3.14 0.58
C VAL A 41 6.52 -4.63 0.41
N GLY A 42 7.79 -4.93 0.18
CA GLY A 42 8.38 -6.26 0.34
C GLY A 42 9.48 -6.13 1.41
N PRO A 43 9.19 -6.45 2.66
CA PRO A 43 10.14 -6.24 3.75
C PRO A 43 11.34 -7.17 3.63
N CYS A 44 12.49 -6.72 4.11
CA CYS A 44 13.62 -7.61 4.33
C CYS A 44 13.29 -8.60 5.47
N PRO A 45 13.93 -9.79 5.49
CA PRO A 45 13.81 -10.70 6.61
C PRO A 45 14.18 -10.03 7.94
N ALA A 46 13.43 -10.37 8.99
CA ALA A 46 13.71 -9.91 10.35
C ALA A 46 15.07 -10.44 10.84
N ARG A 47 15.82 -9.61 11.56
CA ARG A 47 16.97 -10.07 12.31
C ARG A 47 16.51 -10.68 13.65
N PRO A 48 17.34 -11.49 14.33
CA PRO A 48 17.00 -11.99 15.64
C PRO A 48 16.56 -10.86 16.59
N GLY A 49 15.41 -11.02 17.24
CA GLY A 49 14.83 -10.04 18.15
C GLY A 49 14.08 -8.88 17.48
N GLN A 50 13.94 -8.86 16.16
CA GLN A 50 13.14 -7.87 15.44
C GLN A 50 11.82 -8.47 14.95
N VAL A 51 10.77 -7.65 14.94
CA VAL A 51 9.45 -8.01 14.38
C VAL A 51 9.55 -8.18 12.86
N ILE A 52 10.25 -7.24 12.19
CA ILE A 52 10.36 -7.18 10.73
C ILE A 52 11.71 -6.55 10.36
N GLY A 53 12.23 -6.84 9.20
CA GLY A 53 13.41 -6.16 8.65
C GLY A 53 13.05 -4.80 8.04
N SER A 54 13.98 -4.21 7.29
CA SER A 54 13.73 -2.93 6.60
C SER A 54 12.47 -3.01 5.74
N ALA A 55 11.54 -2.08 5.93
CA ALA A 55 10.23 -2.06 5.32
C ALA A 55 9.95 -0.72 4.62
N GLY A 56 10.71 -0.43 3.56
CA GLY A 56 10.55 0.79 2.77
C GLY A 56 9.51 0.66 1.66
N PRO A 57 8.82 1.75 1.28
CA PRO A 57 7.79 1.71 0.26
C PRO A 57 8.37 1.38 -1.13
N THR A 58 7.66 0.55 -1.89
CA THR A 58 7.95 0.34 -3.31
C THR A 58 7.23 1.37 -4.19
N THR A 59 7.60 1.45 -5.47
CA THR A 59 6.98 2.33 -6.45
C THR A 59 5.54 1.89 -6.74
N SER A 60 4.57 2.75 -6.43
CA SER A 60 3.14 2.43 -6.45
C SER A 60 2.57 2.22 -7.85
N GLY A 61 3.11 2.90 -8.87
CA GLY A 61 2.68 2.73 -10.26
C GLY A 61 2.79 1.30 -10.79
N ARG A 62 3.59 0.45 -10.14
CA ARG A 62 3.68 -0.99 -10.47
C ARG A 62 2.38 -1.75 -10.17
N MET A 63 1.59 -1.27 -9.22
CA MET A 63 0.30 -1.84 -8.84
C MET A 63 -0.90 -1.20 -9.57
N ASP A 64 -0.67 -0.23 -10.46
CA ASP A 64 -1.75 0.52 -11.10
C ASP A 64 -2.65 -0.34 -11.99
N ALA A 65 -2.11 -1.43 -12.57
CA ALA A 65 -2.91 -2.39 -13.33
C ALA A 65 -3.91 -3.19 -12.47
N TYR A 66 -3.71 -3.22 -11.15
CA TYR A 66 -4.51 -4.03 -10.21
C TYR A 66 -5.38 -3.17 -9.29
N ALA A 67 -4.89 -1.99 -8.93
CA ALA A 67 -5.48 -1.13 -7.91
C ALA A 67 -6.94 -0.74 -8.18
N PRO A 68 -7.37 -0.38 -9.41
CA PRO A 68 -8.76 -0.01 -9.68
C PRO A 68 -9.74 -1.08 -9.21
N ARG A 69 -9.51 -2.34 -9.58
CA ARG A 69 -10.39 -3.45 -9.21
C ARG A 69 -10.45 -3.70 -7.70
N LEU A 70 -9.33 -3.53 -6.99
CA LEU A 70 -9.28 -3.67 -5.54
C LEU A 70 -10.02 -2.52 -4.83
N ILE A 71 -9.90 -1.29 -5.35
CA ILE A 71 -10.64 -0.12 -4.85
C ILE A 71 -12.15 -0.33 -5.05
N GLU A 72 -12.58 -0.86 -6.20
CA GLU A 72 -13.98 -1.21 -6.47
C GLU A 72 -14.54 -2.24 -5.48
N LEU A 73 -13.70 -3.11 -4.95
CA LEU A 73 -14.05 -4.10 -3.93
C LEU A 73 -14.01 -3.54 -2.49
N GLY A 74 -13.68 -2.26 -2.32
CA GLY A 74 -13.73 -1.58 -1.04
C GLY A 74 -12.38 -1.31 -0.38
N LEU A 75 -11.24 -1.45 -1.11
CA LEU A 75 -9.95 -0.96 -0.61
C LEU A 75 -9.99 0.56 -0.46
N THR A 76 -9.77 1.06 0.76
CA THR A 76 -9.90 2.49 1.07
C THR A 76 -8.58 3.24 1.14
N GLY A 77 -7.45 2.54 1.28
CA GLY A 77 -6.16 3.21 1.40
C GLY A 77 -5.00 2.44 0.79
N MET A 78 -4.06 3.19 0.26
CA MET A 78 -2.82 2.65 -0.31
C MET A 78 -1.63 3.47 0.20
N ILE A 79 -0.60 2.80 0.71
CA ILE A 79 0.64 3.45 1.14
C ILE A 79 1.77 3.03 0.20
N GLY A 80 2.50 4.00 -0.35
CA GLY A 80 3.61 3.71 -1.26
C GLY A 80 4.44 4.93 -1.59
N LYS A 81 5.09 4.96 -2.75
CA LYS A 81 5.81 6.12 -3.27
C LYS A 81 5.63 6.28 -4.78
N GLY A 82 5.85 7.49 -5.28
CA GLY A 82 5.76 7.81 -6.70
C GLY A 82 4.34 8.10 -7.16
N LEU A 83 4.20 8.29 -8.47
CA LEU A 83 2.95 8.70 -9.11
C LEU A 83 1.98 7.53 -9.26
N ARG A 84 0.70 7.88 -9.45
CA ARG A 84 -0.35 6.94 -9.85
C ARG A 84 -0.85 7.28 -11.25
N SER A 85 -1.41 6.29 -11.96
CA SER A 85 -2.06 6.51 -13.25
C SER A 85 -3.36 7.32 -13.10
N GLY A 86 -3.79 7.98 -14.17
CA GLY A 86 -5.06 8.71 -14.18
C GLY A 86 -6.26 7.80 -13.87
N GLU A 87 -6.25 6.56 -14.34
CA GLU A 87 -7.29 5.58 -14.06
C GLU A 87 -7.42 5.29 -12.55
N VAL A 88 -6.29 5.10 -11.86
CA VAL A 88 -6.29 4.91 -10.40
C VAL A 88 -6.83 6.14 -9.69
N VAL A 89 -6.43 7.35 -10.09
CA VAL A 89 -6.91 8.60 -9.48
C VAL A 89 -8.42 8.76 -9.65
N GLU A 90 -8.95 8.50 -10.84
CA GLU A 90 -10.40 8.58 -11.10
C GLU A 90 -11.17 7.50 -10.31
N THR A 91 -10.60 6.30 -10.18
CA THR A 91 -11.22 5.23 -9.37
C THR A 91 -11.21 5.60 -7.89
N MET A 92 -10.09 6.15 -7.38
CA MET A 92 -10.01 6.64 -6.00
C MET A 92 -11.08 7.70 -5.71
N LYS A 93 -11.25 8.67 -6.62
CA LYS A 93 -12.27 9.71 -6.51
C LYS A 93 -13.68 9.13 -6.49
N LYS A 94 -13.96 8.15 -7.35
CA LYS A 94 -15.27 7.51 -7.46
C LYS A 94 -15.67 6.74 -6.19
N TYR A 95 -14.70 6.08 -5.56
CA TYR A 95 -14.93 5.19 -4.41
C TYR A 95 -14.43 5.75 -3.07
N GLY A 96 -13.86 6.95 -3.06
CA GLY A 96 -13.44 7.63 -1.83
C GLY A 96 -12.12 7.10 -1.24
N ALA A 97 -11.29 6.42 -2.04
CA ALA A 97 -10.00 5.90 -1.58
C ALA A 97 -8.93 6.99 -1.47
N VAL A 98 -7.91 6.76 -0.62
CA VAL A 98 -6.82 7.71 -0.36
C VAL A 98 -5.46 7.06 -0.64
N TYR A 99 -4.56 7.82 -1.25
CA TYR A 99 -3.18 7.42 -1.44
C TYR A 99 -2.24 8.19 -0.53
N PHE A 100 -1.50 7.44 0.29
CA PHE A 100 -0.53 7.94 1.24
C PHE A 100 0.89 7.72 0.69
N GLY A 101 1.67 8.79 0.65
CA GLY A 101 3.10 8.72 0.34
C GLY A 101 3.92 8.42 1.59
N ALA A 102 4.76 7.38 1.54
CA ALA A 102 5.81 7.15 2.50
C ALA A 102 7.18 7.46 1.87
N VAL A 103 8.13 7.94 2.67
CA VAL A 103 9.42 8.41 2.17
C VAL A 103 10.32 7.23 1.78
N GLY A 104 10.78 7.23 0.51
CA GLY A 104 11.76 6.24 0.04
C GLY A 104 13.10 6.38 0.77
N GLY A 105 13.78 5.24 0.98
CA GLY A 105 15.07 5.20 1.70
C GLY A 105 14.95 5.14 3.24
N THR A 106 13.77 5.33 3.81
CA THR A 106 13.53 5.32 5.27
C THR A 106 13.07 3.97 5.81
N GLY A 107 13.26 2.88 5.07
CA GLY A 107 12.74 1.56 5.43
C GLY A 107 13.14 1.05 6.82
N ALA A 108 14.35 1.36 7.27
CA ALA A 108 14.82 1.03 8.62
C ALA A 108 14.16 1.88 9.73
N LEU A 109 13.67 3.07 9.41
CA LEU A 109 12.90 3.90 10.33
C LEU A 109 11.43 3.44 10.34
N LEU A 110 10.86 3.24 9.17
CA LEU A 110 9.46 2.81 9.02
C LEU A 110 9.21 1.43 9.66
N SER A 111 10.19 0.52 9.61
CA SER A 111 10.08 -0.78 10.28
C SER A 111 9.90 -0.68 11.79
N LYS A 112 10.37 0.39 12.43
CA LYS A 112 10.17 0.63 13.88
C LYS A 112 8.72 0.97 14.23
N CYS A 113 7.94 1.42 13.26
CA CYS A 113 6.51 1.70 13.44
C CYS A 113 5.66 0.42 13.30
N ILE A 114 6.25 -0.70 12.88
CA ILE A 114 5.57 -1.98 12.74
C ILE A 114 5.79 -2.77 14.03
N ILE A 115 4.71 -2.96 14.79
CA ILE A 115 4.76 -3.58 16.12
C ILE A 115 4.40 -5.07 16.10
N SER A 116 3.75 -5.55 15.03
CA SER A 116 3.45 -6.97 14.81
C SER A 116 3.40 -7.27 13.31
N GLU A 117 3.78 -8.49 12.95
CA GLU A 117 3.78 -8.99 11.57
C GLU A 117 3.44 -10.47 11.56
N GLU A 118 2.52 -10.84 10.66
CA GLU A 118 2.17 -12.22 10.38
C GLU A 118 1.93 -12.44 8.87
N ILE A 119 2.28 -13.61 8.37
CA ILE A 119 1.96 -13.98 6.98
C ILE A 119 0.49 -14.37 6.93
N ALA A 120 -0.32 -13.59 6.19
CA ALA A 120 -1.74 -13.83 6.02
C ALA A 120 -2.03 -14.80 4.86
N ALA A 121 -1.25 -14.74 3.78
CA ALA A 121 -1.38 -15.66 2.64
C ALA A 121 -0.11 -15.67 1.75
N PHE A 122 -0.02 -16.67 0.88
CA PHE A 122 1.02 -16.83 -0.14
C PHE A 122 2.44 -16.89 0.44
N PRO A 123 2.71 -17.71 1.48
CA PRO A 123 4.04 -17.79 2.09
C PRO A 123 5.14 -18.14 1.10
N GLU A 124 4.82 -18.83 0.02
CA GLU A 124 5.74 -19.18 -1.06
C GLU A 124 6.29 -17.97 -1.83
N LEU A 125 5.63 -16.82 -1.76
CA LEU A 125 6.10 -15.57 -2.37
C LEU A 125 7.18 -14.86 -1.55
N GLY A 126 7.55 -15.39 -0.38
CA GLY A 126 8.62 -14.86 0.46
C GLY A 126 8.39 -13.39 0.85
N PRO A 127 9.28 -12.45 0.47
CA PRO A 127 9.11 -11.03 0.78
C PRO A 127 7.85 -10.39 0.16
N GLU A 128 7.27 -11.00 -0.87
CA GLU A 128 6.05 -10.55 -1.54
C GLU A 128 4.78 -11.27 -1.06
N ALA A 129 4.88 -12.12 -0.03
CA ALA A 129 3.72 -12.71 0.62
C ALA A 129 2.77 -11.61 1.13
N LEU A 130 1.48 -11.92 1.14
CA LEU A 130 0.51 -11.08 1.85
C LEU A 130 0.78 -11.15 3.35
N ARG A 131 1.03 -10.01 3.97
CA ARG A 131 1.29 -9.91 5.40
C ARG A 131 0.27 -8.98 6.06
N ARG A 132 -0.16 -9.34 7.25
CA ARG A 132 -0.92 -8.46 8.12
C ARG A 132 0.07 -7.80 9.08
N LEU A 133 0.09 -6.49 9.07
CA LEU A 133 0.96 -5.67 9.91
C LEU A 133 0.11 -4.88 10.89
N GLU A 134 0.54 -4.78 12.13
CA GLU A 134 0.05 -3.79 13.05
C GLU A 134 1.06 -2.66 13.14
N VAL A 135 0.62 -1.43 12.86
CA VAL A 135 1.47 -0.25 12.86
C VAL A 135 1.05 0.74 13.92
N LYS A 136 2.02 1.51 14.42
CA LYS A 136 1.80 2.58 15.38
C LYS A 136 2.57 3.82 14.98
N ASN A 137 1.86 4.95 14.86
CA ASN A 137 2.41 6.26 14.49
C ASN A 137 3.26 6.20 13.20
N PHE A 138 2.80 5.42 12.22
CA PHE A 138 3.47 5.29 10.94
C PHE A 138 3.35 6.59 10.16
N PRO A 139 4.45 7.32 9.88
CA PRO A 139 4.40 8.63 9.26
C PRO A 139 4.11 8.54 7.77
N ALA A 140 3.14 9.29 7.30
CA ALA A 140 2.80 9.38 5.89
C ALA A 140 2.30 10.78 5.51
N VAL A 141 2.19 11.02 4.20
CA VAL A 141 1.61 12.24 3.64
C VAL A 141 0.44 11.84 2.75
N VAL A 142 -0.72 12.46 2.91
CA VAL A 142 -1.80 12.31 1.93
C VAL A 142 -1.33 12.95 0.62
N VAL A 143 -1.07 12.12 -0.38
CA VAL A 143 -0.59 12.57 -1.71
C VAL A 143 -1.75 12.73 -2.67
N ILE A 144 -2.70 11.80 -2.67
CA ILE A 144 -3.94 11.92 -3.42
C ILE A 144 -5.08 11.65 -2.44
N ASP A 145 -5.97 12.63 -2.30
CA ASP A 145 -7.11 12.51 -1.41
C ASP A 145 -8.34 11.87 -2.09
N SER A 146 -9.39 11.68 -1.34
CA SER A 146 -10.65 11.08 -1.81
C SER A 146 -11.41 11.91 -2.86
N GLU A 147 -11.02 13.15 -3.08
CA GLU A 147 -11.55 14.01 -4.13
C GLU A 147 -10.67 14.02 -5.39
N GLY A 148 -9.57 13.27 -5.39
CA GLY A 148 -8.62 13.16 -6.50
C GLY A 148 -7.65 14.35 -6.60
N ARG A 149 -7.51 15.17 -5.55
CA ARG A 149 -6.50 16.23 -5.51
C ARG A 149 -5.13 15.59 -5.35
N ASP A 150 -4.24 15.85 -6.30
CA ASP A 150 -2.91 15.24 -6.38
C ASP A 150 -1.83 16.27 -6.03
N LEU A 151 -1.19 16.09 -4.88
CA LEU A 151 -0.14 16.95 -4.37
C LEU A 151 1.08 17.02 -5.30
N TYR A 152 1.40 15.91 -6.01
CA TYR A 152 2.50 15.91 -6.99
C TYR A 152 2.18 16.76 -8.22
N ALA A 153 0.94 16.67 -8.72
CA ALA A 153 0.48 17.47 -9.85
C ALA A 153 0.43 18.96 -9.48
N GLU A 154 -0.10 19.29 -8.31
CA GLU A 154 -0.17 20.66 -7.78
C GLU A 154 1.23 21.26 -7.57
N GLY A 155 2.14 20.50 -6.94
CA GLY A 155 3.52 20.93 -6.71
C GLY A 155 4.26 21.22 -8.02
N ARG A 156 4.13 20.32 -9.00
CA ARG A 156 4.74 20.55 -10.33
C ARG A 156 4.20 21.81 -11.01
N ARG A 157 2.88 22.02 -10.98
CA ARG A 157 2.26 23.21 -11.58
C ARG A 157 2.75 24.49 -10.91
N LYS A 158 2.86 24.49 -9.57
CA LYS A 158 3.29 25.67 -8.79
C LYS A 158 4.75 26.06 -9.03
N TYR A 159 5.65 25.09 -9.24
CA TYR A 159 7.09 25.33 -9.31
C TYR A 159 7.69 25.12 -10.71
N ARG A 160 6.86 24.82 -11.72
CA ARG A 160 7.31 24.73 -13.11
C ARG A 160 7.65 26.14 -13.62
N LYS A 161 8.95 26.33 -13.97
CA LYS A 161 9.43 27.53 -14.67
C LYS A 161 9.14 27.39 -16.16
#